data_d56a590ac4e961d006def99825ca3b7b
#
_entry.id   d56a590ac4e961d006def99825ca3b7b
#
_cell.length_a   1.000
_cell.length_b   1.000
_cell.length_c   1.000
_cell.angle_alpha   90.00
_cell.angle_beta   90.00
_cell.angle_gamma   90.00
#
_symmetry.space_group_name_H-M   'P 1'
#
loop_
_entity.id
_entity.type
_entity.pdbx_description
1 polymer ?
#
loop_
_entity_poly.entity_id
_entity_poly.type
_entity_poly.pdbx_seq_one_letter_code
_entity_poly.pdbx_strand_id
1 'polypeptide(L)'
;MNKFSKGLLLSLALVYSHEILATERLVVWEDVGRASTIASAVKDFEKIYDCDVDVLEKPMYHQVELLEKQGPKGEGPDVVVLASDMVGVAKDKNLISQIHFMQVENSQYLPNSIASVTFDGELYSVPKTIETLILFYNKDLLKEPPTTLEEYVDLSKKLRKKGKYGLLAKWELFYTTYALMNGYGAYIFRTDNDGTINLNSYGLDTDGAVESLKVLRKMSKADLVYDCLSGVDGYNRMYELFSSKKAIAVINGPWAIEDYLKAGINFGITTLPTLPNGNPMAGFLGTKGYSISKWSTHKDLAEDFLRFINEHKNALLRYKESRQVPPVISVLQDPSLANDELIQVIAQQSVHAVNMPSIPEMSYVWSVMDKAIWKVIHAGLPIDHILEDARKDIESYIQTRIKNN
;
A
#
# COMPACT_ATOMS: atom_id res chain seq x y z
N MET A 1 -40.19 -69.29 57.17
CA MET A 1 -38.77 -68.87 56.95
C MET A 1 -38.66 -68.23 55.56
N ASN A 2 -38.82 -66.93 55.51
CA ASN A 2 -38.79 -66.15 54.25
C ASN A 2 -37.44 -65.43 54.06
N LYS A 3 -36.75 -65.74 52.97
CA LYS A 3 -35.56 -65.02 52.54
C LYS A 3 -36.00 -63.90 51.64
N PHE A 4 -35.80 -62.63 52.07
CA PHE A 4 -35.91 -61.46 51.25
C PHE A 4 -34.61 -61.26 50.42
N SER A 5 -34.79 -61.32 49.12
CA SER A 5 -33.75 -60.96 48.17
C SER A 5 -33.80 -59.42 47.95
N LYS A 6 -32.72 -58.68 48.28
CA LYS A 6 -32.57 -57.30 48.00
C LYS A 6 -31.94 -57.13 46.58
N GLY A 7 -32.78 -56.75 45.62
CA GLY A 7 -32.30 -56.34 44.32
C GLY A 7 -31.67 -54.96 44.41
N LEU A 8 -30.39 -54.83 44.02
CA LEU A 8 -29.65 -53.58 43.89
C LEU A 8 -29.86 -53.03 42.48
N LEU A 9 -30.64 -51.96 42.31
CA LEU A 9 -30.79 -51.22 41.10
C LEU A 9 -29.58 -50.30 40.98
N LEU A 10 -28.63 -50.63 40.05
CA LEU A 10 -27.59 -49.74 39.63
C LEU A 10 -28.16 -48.77 38.54
N SER A 11 -28.44 -47.53 38.90
CA SER A 11 -28.73 -46.46 37.94
C SER A 11 -27.45 -45.96 37.31
N LEU A 12 -27.20 -46.32 36.04
CA LEU A 12 -26.15 -45.72 35.21
C LEU A 12 -26.58 -44.30 34.87
N ALA A 13 -25.99 -43.31 35.55
CA ALA A 13 -26.07 -41.93 35.14
C ALA A 13 -25.09 -41.73 33.97
N LEU A 14 -25.60 -41.61 32.74
CA LEU A 14 -24.84 -41.12 31.58
C LEU A 14 -24.57 -39.64 31.82
N VAL A 15 -23.35 -39.33 32.26
CA VAL A 15 -22.83 -37.95 32.25
C VAL A 15 -22.49 -37.65 30.79
N TYR A 16 -23.37 -36.95 30.09
CA TYR A 16 -23.01 -36.26 28.85
C TYR A 16 -22.08 -35.11 29.25
N SER A 17 -20.79 -35.31 29.14
CA SER A 17 -19.84 -34.22 29.10
C SER A 17 -20.08 -33.47 27.78
N HIS A 18 -20.81 -32.36 27.85
CA HIS A 18 -20.70 -31.35 26.80
C HIS A 18 -19.26 -30.80 26.90
N GLU A 19 -18.40 -31.27 26.01
CA GLU A 19 -17.19 -30.51 25.73
C GLU A 19 -17.69 -29.14 25.20
N ILE A 20 -17.55 -28.12 26.01
CA ILE A 20 -17.65 -26.75 25.54
C ILE A 20 -16.45 -26.60 24.60
N LEU A 21 -16.65 -26.82 23.31
CA LEU A 21 -15.69 -26.46 22.30
C LEU A 21 -15.42 -24.96 22.49
N ALA A 22 -14.18 -24.62 22.81
CA ALA A 22 -13.79 -23.23 22.90
C ALA A 22 -14.08 -22.60 21.53
N THR A 23 -14.79 -21.48 21.52
CA THR A 23 -15.07 -20.71 20.30
C THR A 23 -13.76 -20.43 19.62
N GLU A 24 -13.64 -20.75 18.32
CA GLU A 24 -12.43 -20.43 17.55
C GLU A 24 -12.22 -18.91 17.54
N ARG A 25 -10.98 -18.49 17.69
CA ARG A 25 -10.63 -17.08 17.78
C ARG A 25 -9.59 -16.72 16.73
N LEU A 26 -9.91 -15.73 15.89
CA LEU A 26 -9.03 -15.20 14.87
C LEU A 26 -8.46 -13.84 15.31
N VAL A 27 -7.15 -13.66 15.21
CA VAL A 27 -6.49 -12.39 15.49
C VAL A 27 -6.05 -11.75 14.18
N VAL A 28 -6.57 -10.56 13.88
CA VAL A 28 -6.29 -9.81 12.65
C VAL A 28 -5.54 -8.53 13.00
N TRP A 29 -4.37 -8.32 12.40
CA TRP A 29 -3.70 -7.03 12.44
C TRP A 29 -4.12 -6.20 11.24
N GLU A 30 -4.76 -5.07 11.54
CA GLU A 30 -5.16 -4.07 10.56
C GLU A 30 -4.24 -2.84 10.67
N ASP A 31 -4.19 -2.01 9.63
CA ASP A 31 -3.43 -0.75 9.69
C ASP A 31 -4.10 0.26 10.63
N VAL A 32 -3.31 1.18 11.17
CA VAL A 32 -3.79 2.20 12.12
C VAL A 32 -4.92 3.04 11.51
N GLY A 33 -6.01 3.18 12.28
CA GLY A 33 -7.21 3.91 11.87
C GLY A 33 -8.10 3.16 10.86
N ARG A 34 -7.90 1.83 10.67
CA ARG A 34 -8.63 1.06 9.67
C ARG A 34 -9.49 -0.08 10.22
N ALA A 35 -9.38 -0.43 11.50
CA ALA A 35 -10.19 -1.50 12.11
C ALA A 35 -11.70 -1.23 11.97
N SER A 36 -12.14 0.01 12.13
CA SER A 36 -13.54 0.38 11.98
C SER A 36 -14.12 0.09 10.59
N THR A 37 -13.29 0.12 9.54
CA THR A 37 -13.73 -0.05 8.14
C THR A 37 -14.11 -1.47 7.77
N ILE A 38 -13.78 -2.45 8.63
CA ILE A 38 -14.16 -3.86 8.49
C ILE A 38 -15.06 -4.34 9.63
N ALA A 39 -15.38 -3.47 10.61
CA ALA A 39 -16.10 -3.88 11.82
C ALA A 39 -17.48 -4.48 11.56
N SER A 40 -18.21 -3.99 10.54
CA SER A 40 -19.51 -4.57 10.15
C SER A 40 -19.35 -5.96 9.54
N ALA A 41 -18.36 -6.15 8.67
CA ALA A 41 -18.07 -7.45 8.07
C ALA A 41 -17.59 -8.45 9.11
N VAL A 42 -16.78 -8.02 10.08
CA VAL A 42 -16.34 -8.85 11.22
C VAL A 42 -17.55 -9.38 11.99
N LYS A 43 -18.48 -8.52 12.40
CA LYS A 43 -19.70 -8.94 13.13
C LYS A 43 -20.57 -9.91 12.33
N ASP A 44 -20.69 -9.70 11.02
CA ASP A 44 -21.44 -10.63 10.15
C ASP A 44 -20.71 -11.98 10.06
N PHE A 45 -19.38 -11.97 9.96
CA PHE A 45 -18.54 -13.17 9.90
C PHE A 45 -18.62 -13.98 11.19
N GLU A 46 -18.41 -13.34 12.35
CA GLU A 46 -18.51 -13.99 13.68
C GLU A 46 -19.83 -14.72 13.85
N LYS A 47 -20.92 -14.09 13.42
CA LYS A 47 -22.26 -14.71 13.51
C LYS A 47 -22.45 -15.91 12.58
N ILE A 48 -21.84 -15.89 11.38
CA ILE A 48 -21.99 -16.94 10.36
C ILE A 48 -21.12 -18.14 10.70
N TYR A 49 -19.89 -17.89 11.19
CA TYR A 49 -18.90 -18.94 11.43
C TYR A 49 -18.81 -19.39 12.91
N ASP A 50 -19.62 -18.80 13.80
CA ASP A 50 -19.64 -19.09 15.25
C ASP A 50 -18.24 -19.00 15.87
N CYS A 51 -17.55 -17.87 15.61
CA CYS A 51 -16.19 -17.60 16.04
C CYS A 51 -16.05 -16.18 16.58
N ASP A 52 -14.94 -15.87 17.25
CA ASP A 52 -14.56 -14.52 17.67
C ASP A 52 -13.43 -13.97 16.76
N VAL A 53 -13.49 -12.69 16.39
CA VAL A 53 -12.45 -12.03 15.58
C VAL A 53 -11.94 -10.76 16.27
N ASP A 54 -10.70 -10.79 16.74
CA ASP A 54 -10.03 -9.63 17.32
C ASP A 54 -9.29 -8.82 16.25
N VAL A 55 -9.74 -7.62 15.97
CA VAL A 55 -9.05 -6.70 15.07
C VAL A 55 -8.19 -5.74 15.88
N LEU A 56 -6.87 -5.85 15.73
CA LEU A 56 -5.88 -5.05 16.42
C LEU A 56 -5.16 -4.13 15.42
N GLU A 57 -5.13 -2.83 15.71
CA GLU A 57 -4.41 -1.89 14.86
C GLU A 57 -2.91 -1.90 15.14
N LYS A 58 -2.12 -2.08 14.07
CA LYS A 58 -0.66 -2.04 14.08
C LYS A 58 -0.18 -1.25 12.86
N PRO A 59 0.84 -0.37 13.00
CA PRO A 59 1.39 0.33 11.84
C PRO A 59 1.84 -0.68 10.77
N MET A 60 1.29 -0.58 9.57
CA MET A 60 1.47 -1.56 8.49
C MET A 60 2.95 -1.85 8.20
N TYR A 61 3.78 -0.83 8.12
CA TYR A 61 5.22 -0.98 7.84
C TYR A 61 6.03 -1.65 8.96
N HIS A 62 5.47 -1.81 10.16
CA HIS A 62 6.09 -2.54 11.27
C HIS A 62 5.54 -3.97 11.42
N GLN A 63 4.49 -4.34 10.67
CA GLN A 63 3.84 -5.65 10.85
C GLN A 63 4.77 -6.82 10.52
N VAL A 64 5.65 -6.72 9.50
CA VAL A 64 6.63 -7.77 9.19
C VAL A 64 7.60 -7.99 10.35
N GLU A 65 8.18 -6.92 10.90
CA GLU A 65 9.10 -7.00 12.04
C GLU A 65 8.40 -7.58 13.29
N LEU A 66 7.19 -7.10 13.56
CA LEU A 66 6.38 -7.60 14.68
C LEU A 66 6.02 -9.08 14.52
N LEU A 67 5.64 -9.51 13.31
CA LEU A 67 5.31 -10.90 13.00
C LEU A 67 6.54 -11.80 13.17
N GLU A 68 7.71 -11.39 12.68
CA GLU A 68 8.98 -12.10 12.85
C GLU A 68 9.32 -12.30 14.34
N LYS A 69 9.01 -11.31 15.17
CA LYS A 69 9.31 -11.34 16.61
C LYS A 69 8.29 -12.10 17.45
N GLN A 70 6.99 -11.97 17.12
CA GLN A 70 5.87 -12.49 17.93
C GLN A 70 5.34 -13.83 17.42
N GLY A 71 5.39 -14.08 16.10
CA GLY A 71 4.88 -15.31 15.51
C GLY A 71 5.46 -16.58 16.11
N PRO A 72 6.81 -16.73 16.23
CA PRO A 72 7.42 -17.93 16.83
C PRO A 72 7.04 -18.19 18.28
N LYS A 73 6.53 -17.18 18.99
CA LYS A 73 6.10 -17.29 20.38
C LYS A 73 4.62 -17.63 20.55
N GLY A 74 3.86 -17.68 19.45
CA GLY A 74 2.41 -17.80 19.50
C GLY A 74 1.69 -16.52 19.96
N GLU A 75 2.38 -15.37 19.96
CA GLU A 75 1.84 -14.06 20.35
C GLU A 75 1.45 -13.23 19.11
N GLY A 76 1.67 -13.78 17.91
CA GLY A 76 1.36 -13.13 16.63
C GLY A 76 -0.11 -13.27 16.22
N PRO A 77 -0.49 -12.63 15.13
CA PRO A 77 -1.83 -12.69 14.55
C PRO A 77 -1.99 -13.93 13.65
N ASP A 78 -3.24 -14.20 13.26
CA ASP A 78 -3.56 -15.11 12.16
C ASP A 78 -3.47 -14.41 10.81
N VAL A 79 -3.88 -13.14 10.76
CA VAL A 79 -3.92 -12.32 9.54
C VAL A 79 -3.18 -11.01 9.75
N VAL A 80 -2.38 -10.59 8.75
CA VAL A 80 -1.65 -9.31 8.71
C VAL A 80 -2.00 -8.52 7.45
N VAL A 81 -1.90 -7.19 7.50
CA VAL A 81 -2.01 -6.31 6.32
C VAL A 81 -0.63 -5.86 5.89
N LEU A 82 -0.28 -6.14 4.64
CA LEU A 82 1.03 -5.81 4.08
C LEU A 82 0.89 -5.03 2.77
N ALA A 83 1.80 -4.09 2.52
CA ALA A 83 2.03 -3.57 1.17
C ALA A 83 2.72 -4.63 0.31
N SER A 84 2.51 -4.62 -1.00
CA SER A 84 2.97 -5.67 -1.91
C SER A 84 4.50 -5.90 -1.88
N ASP A 85 5.30 -4.85 -1.75
CA ASP A 85 6.75 -4.96 -1.56
C ASP A 85 7.12 -5.67 -0.24
N MET A 86 6.32 -5.49 0.81
CA MET A 86 6.51 -6.17 2.09
C MET A 86 6.00 -7.62 2.08
N VAL A 87 5.04 -7.97 1.20
CA VAL A 87 4.62 -9.36 0.99
C VAL A 87 5.80 -10.19 0.50
N GLY A 88 6.57 -9.68 -0.48
CA GLY A 88 7.79 -10.35 -0.96
C GLY A 88 8.81 -10.58 0.16
N VAL A 89 9.04 -9.56 1.01
CA VAL A 89 9.92 -9.68 2.18
C VAL A 89 9.42 -10.73 3.18
N ALA A 90 8.12 -10.73 3.48
CA ALA A 90 7.53 -11.66 4.44
C ALA A 90 7.55 -13.11 3.91
N LYS A 91 7.31 -13.32 2.61
CA LYS A 91 7.43 -14.63 1.93
C LYS A 91 8.86 -15.15 2.00
N ASP A 92 9.82 -14.31 1.65
CA ASP A 92 11.23 -14.68 1.61
C ASP A 92 11.78 -15.07 3.00
N LYS A 93 11.31 -14.37 4.05
CA LYS A 93 11.59 -14.71 5.46
C LYS A 93 10.74 -15.89 5.98
N ASN A 94 9.87 -16.47 5.16
CA ASN A 94 8.97 -17.56 5.53
C ASN A 94 8.08 -17.22 6.76
N LEU A 95 7.50 -16.02 6.76
CA LEU A 95 6.63 -15.51 7.81
C LEU A 95 5.13 -15.68 7.51
N ILE A 96 4.78 -15.84 6.24
CA ILE A 96 3.39 -15.96 5.76
C ILE A 96 3.18 -17.25 4.98
N SER A 97 1.94 -17.68 4.91
CA SER A 97 1.52 -18.87 4.19
C SER A 97 0.94 -18.53 2.83
N GLN A 98 0.96 -19.50 1.91
CA GLN A 98 0.24 -19.46 0.65
C GLN A 98 -1.27 -19.35 0.89
N ILE A 99 -1.99 -18.68 -0.01
CA ILE A 99 -3.45 -18.54 -0.01
C ILE A 99 -4.04 -19.45 -1.09
N HIS A 100 -4.74 -20.51 -0.67
CA HIS A 100 -5.16 -21.56 -1.60
C HIS A 100 -6.40 -21.20 -2.41
N PHE A 101 -7.44 -20.57 -1.80
CA PHE A 101 -8.68 -20.25 -2.52
C PHE A 101 -8.44 -19.26 -3.67
N MET A 102 -7.44 -18.41 -3.57
CA MET A 102 -7.09 -17.42 -4.58
C MET A 102 -6.58 -18.04 -5.89
N GLN A 103 -6.15 -19.29 -5.88
CA GLN A 103 -5.79 -20.03 -7.11
C GLN A 103 -6.99 -20.19 -8.05
N VAL A 104 -8.21 -20.21 -7.51
CA VAL A 104 -9.46 -20.35 -8.26
C VAL A 104 -10.16 -19.00 -8.47
N GLU A 105 -10.11 -18.11 -7.45
CA GLU A 105 -10.88 -16.87 -7.39
C GLU A 105 -10.11 -15.62 -7.84
N ASN A 106 -8.85 -15.75 -8.25
CA ASN A 106 -7.99 -14.62 -8.66
C ASN A 106 -8.58 -13.78 -9.82
N SER A 107 -9.37 -14.39 -10.71
CA SER A 107 -10.03 -13.71 -11.84
C SER A 107 -11.08 -12.66 -11.41
N GLN A 108 -11.48 -12.65 -10.14
CA GLN A 108 -12.38 -11.63 -9.59
C GLN A 108 -11.67 -10.30 -9.28
N TYR A 109 -10.33 -10.27 -9.38
CA TYR A 109 -9.49 -9.14 -9.05
C TYR A 109 -8.81 -8.54 -10.29
N LEU A 110 -8.38 -7.29 -10.18
CA LEU A 110 -7.56 -6.67 -11.22
C LEU A 110 -6.25 -7.45 -11.40
N PRO A 111 -5.87 -7.78 -12.66
CA PRO A 111 -4.67 -8.59 -12.94
C PRO A 111 -3.38 -8.04 -12.28
N ASN A 112 -3.19 -6.71 -12.31
CA ASN A 112 -2.01 -6.08 -11.71
C ASN A 112 -1.95 -6.25 -10.19
N SER A 113 -3.10 -6.25 -9.51
CA SER A 113 -3.15 -6.49 -8.06
C SER A 113 -2.82 -7.94 -7.70
N ILE A 114 -3.23 -8.90 -8.53
CA ILE A 114 -2.87 -10.32 -8.38
C ILE A 114 -1.38 -10.50 -8.64
N ALA A 115 -0.85 -9.96 -9.75
CA ALA A 115 0.57 -10.07 -10.08
C ALA A 115 1.48 -9.54 -8.98
N SER A 116 1.07 -8.47 -8.28
CA SER A 116 1.85 -7.86 -7.21
C SER A 116 1.94 -8.68 -5.91
N VAL A 117 1.15 -9.74 -5.76
CA VAL A 117 1.10 -10.61 -4.57
C VAL A 117 1.35 -12.09 -4.91
N THR A 118 1.73 -12.35 -6.18
CA THR A 118 2.08 -13.67 -6.68
C THR A 118 3.59 -13.83 -6.76
N PHE A 119 4.12 -14.92 -6.22
CA PHE A 119 5.54 -15.25 -6.20
C PHE A 119 5.70 -16.72 -6.56
N ASP A 120 6.56 -17.04 -7.51
CA ASP A 120 6.81 -18.40 -8.00
C ASP A 120 5.50 -19.12 -8.43
N GLY A 121 4.53 -18.37 -8.97
CA GLY A 121 3.23 -18.87 -9.38
C GLY A 121 2.20 -19.05 -8.27
N GLU A 122 2.56 -18.75 -7.01
CA GLU A 122 1.73 -18.93 -5.83
C GLU A 122 1.33 -17.59 -5.20
N LEU A 123 0.10 -17.48 -4.69
CA LEU A 123 -0.41 -16.28 -4.04
C LEU A 123 -0.16 -16.29 -2.53
N TYR A 124 0.37 -15.20 -2.01
CA TYR A 124 0.70 -15.04 -0.58
C TYR A 124 -0.10 -13.92 0.11
N SER A 125 -0.96 -13.24 -0.63
CA SER A 125 -1.82 -12.21 -0.07
C SER A 125 -3.11 -12.07 -0.88
N VAL A 126 -4.21 -11.72 -0.23
CA VAL A 126 -5.47 -11.35 -0.87
C VAL A 126 -5.49 -9.83 -1.06
N PRO A 127 -5.50 -9.31 -2.29
CA PRO A 127 -5.50 -7.88 -2.52
C PRO A 127 -6.71 -7.19 -1.87
N LYS A 128 -6.42 -6.20 -1.01
CA LYS A 128 -7.42 -5.41 -0.26
C LYS A 128 -7.73 -4.08 -0.94
N THR A 129 -6.68 -3.38 -1.37
CA THR A 129 -6.78 -2.06 -2.00
C THR A 129 -5.65 -1.82 -2.98
N ILE A 130 -5.95 -1.03 -4.00
CA ILE A 130 -4.94 -0.46 -4.90
C ILE A 130 -4.82 1.04 -4.65
N GLU A 131 -3.61 1.56 -4.86
CA GLU A 131 -3.33 2.98 -4.66
C GLU A 131 -2.23 3.46 -5.58
N THR A 132 -2.34 4.70 -6.00
CA THR A 132 -1.27 5.43 -6.71
C THR A 132 -1.28 6.89 -6.26
N LEU A 133 -0.21 7.61 -6.53
CA LEU A 133 -0.18 9.05 -6.30
C LEU A 133 -1.16 9.76 -7.23
N ILE A 134 -1.91 10.70 -6.65
CA ILE A 134 -2.81 11.62 -7.35
C ILE A 134 -2.57 13.03 -6.87
N LEU A 135 -3.19 13.99 -7.52
CA LEU A 135 -3.10 15.40 -7.14
C LEU A 135 -4.39 15.83 -6.44
N PHE A 136 -4.23 16.46 -5.28
CA PHE A 136 -5.29 17.14 -4.55
C PHE A 136 -5.13 18.66 -4.73
N TYR A 137 -6.22 19.38 -4.95
CA TYR A 137 -6.21 20.84 -5.01
C TYR A 137 -7.34 21.43 -4.17
N ASN A 138 -7.11 22.61 -3.62
CA ASN A 138 -8.10 23.32 -2.79
C ASN A 138 -9.04 24.11 -3.68
N LYS A 139 -10.32 23.71 -3.77
CA LYS A 139 -11.37 24.34 -4.60
C LYS A 139 -11.71 25.78 -4.18
N ASP A 140 -11.44 26.15 -2.91
CA ASP A 140 -11.64 27.52 -2.45
C ASP A 140 -10.56 28.48 -2.98
N LEU A 141 -9.40 27.94 -3.38
CA LEU A 141 -8.23 28.71 -3.85
C LEU A 141 -7.99 28.60 -5.36
N LEU A 142 -8.47 27.52 -5.96
CA LEU A 142 -8.22 27.15 -7.35
C LEU A 142 -9.47 26.50 -7.95
N LYS A 143 -10.11 27.17 -8.92
CA LYS A 143 -11.32 26.65 -9.58
C LYS A 143 -11.00 25.47 -10.49
N GLU A 144 -9.92 25.60 -11.27
CA GLU A 144 -9.45 24.61 -12.21
C GLU A 144 -7.97 24.37 -11.95
N PRO A 145 -7.54 23.11 -11.71
CA PRO A 145 -6.13 22.82 -11.47
C PRO A 145 -5.32 22.95 -12.77
N PRO A 146 -4.08 23.46 -12.71
CA PRO A 146 -3.14 23.35 -13.81
C PRO A 146 -2.96 21.90 -14.27
N THR A 147 -2.68 21.71 -15.55
CA THR A 147 -2.52 20.39 -16.16
C THR A 147 -1.08 19.98 -16.37
N THR A 148 -0.14 20.95 -16.31
CA THR A 148 1.29 20.70 -16.51
C THR A 148 2.12 21.06 -15.28
N LEU A 149 3.26 20.40 -15.13
CA LEU A 149 4.18 20.66 -14.04
C LEU A 149 4.77 22.09 -14.13
N GLU A 150 4.99 22.59 -15.33
CA GLU A 150 5.48 23.97 -15.56
C GLU A 150 4.50 25.02 -15.03
N GLU A 151 3.19 24.82 -15.28
CA GLU A 151 2.16 25.73 -14.75
C GLU A 151 2.16 25.72 -13.22
N TYR A 152 2.33 24.55 -12.58
CA TYR A 152 2.49 24.46 -11.12
C TYR A 152 3.78 25.13 -10.63
N VAL A 153 4.88 24.98 -11.34
CA VAL A 153 6.14 25.68 -11.04
C VAL A 153 5.95 27.19 -11.08
N ASP A 154 5.31 27.71 -12.12
CA ASP A 154 5.09 29.17 -12.26
C ASP A 154 4.08 29.70 -11.23
N LEU A 155 3.03 28.93 -10.94
CA LEU A 155 2.10 29.24 -9.87
C LEU A 155 2.83 29.28 -8.51
N SER A 156 3.68 28.29 -8.24
CA SER A 156 4.46 28.22 -6.99
C SER A 156 5.38 29.41 -6.80
N LYS A 157 6.10 29.84 -7.86
CA LYS A 157 6.94 31.07 -7.82
C LYS A 157 6.15 32.34 -7.48
N LYS A 158 4.93 32.48 -8.06
CA LYS A 158 4.05 33.62 -7.77
C LYS A 158 3.54 33.61 -6.33
N LEU A 159 3.20 32.46 -5.83
CA LEU A 159 2.63 32.26 -4.50
C LEU A 159 3.66 32.30 -3.38
N ARG A 160 4.90 31.88 -3.65
CA ARG A 160 6.01 31.93 -2.70
C ARG A 160 6.23 33.32 -2.14
N LYS A 161 6.13 34.36 -3.00
CA LYS A 161 6.21 35.76 -2.60
C LYS A 161 5.12 36.22 -1.62
N LYS A 162 4.03 35.43 -1.49
CA LYS A 162 2.93 35.67 -0.58
C LYS A 162 2.92 34.73 0.63
N GLY A 163 4.01 33.98 0.83
CA GLY A 163 4.10 32.97 1.91
C GLY A 163 3.19 31.76 1.71
N LYS A 164 2.79 31.48 0.44
CA LYS A 164 1.95 30.34 0.07
C LYS A 164 2.70 29.38 -0.85
N TYR A 165 2.18 28.17 -0.95
CA TYR A 165 2.74 27.05 -1.73
C TYR A 165 1.80 26.68 -2.88
N GLY A 166 2.32 26.62 -4.10
CA GLY A 166 1.52 26.24 -5.27
C GLY A 166 1.32 24.73 -5.35
N LEU A 167 2.40 23.99 -5.25
CA LEU A 167 2.41 22.53 -5.25
C LEU A 167 3.35 22.03 -4.17
N LEU A 168 2.87 21.11 -3.32
CA LEU A 168 3.69 20.39 -2.36
C LEU A 168 3.73 18.90 -2.73
N ALA A 169 4.87 18.28 -2.49
CA ALA A 169 5.05 16.83 -2.55
C ALA A 169 6.27 16.45 -1.72
N LYS A 170 6.33 15.20 -1.28
CA LYS A 170 7.50 14.63 -0.57
C LYS A 170 8.61 14.30 -1.58
N TRP A 171 9.15 15.32 -2.25
CA TRP A 171 10.15 15.16 -3.32
C TRP A 171 11.44 14.47 -2.90
N GLU A 172 11.77 14.44 -1.63
CA GLU A 172 12.94 13.72 -1.10
C GLU A 172 12.76 12.20 -1.07
N LEU A 173 11.51 11.72 -1.11
CA LEU A 173 11.21 10.29 -1.14
C LEU A 173 11.25 9.77 -2.58
N PHE A 174 11.95 8.67 -2.78
CA PHE A 174 11.99 8.00 -4.08
C PHE A 174 10.59 7.59 -4.55
N TYR A 175 9.72 7.15 -3.63
CA TYR A 175 8.33 6.83 -3.95
C TYR A 175 7.61 7.97 -4.70
N THR A 176 7.81 9.21 -4.26
CA THR A 176 7.20 10.39 -4.91
C THR A 176 7.97 10.81 -6.16
N THR A 177 9.30 10.87 -6.07
CA THR A 177 10.15 11.34 -7.17
C THR A 177 10.19 10.34 -8.33
N TYR A 178 9.96 9.04 -8.07
CA TYR A 178 9.82 8.06 -9.13
C TYR A 178 8.71 8.39 -10.12
N ALA A 179 7.63 9.06 -9.69
CA ALA A 179 6.59 9.51 -10.61
C ALA A 179 7.11 10.51 -11.67
N LEU A 180 8.08 11.34 -11.30
CA LEU A 180 8.80 12.20 -12.24
C LEU A 180 9.75 11.37 -13.13
N MET A 181 10.52 10.45 -12.52
CA MET A 181 11.52 9.63 -13.22
C MET A 181 10.89 8.69 -14.24
N ASN A 182 9.79 8.02 -13.90
CA ASN A 182 9.06 7.13 -14.79
C ASN A 182 8.56 7.84 -16.05
N GLY A 183 8.04 9.07 -15.94
CA GLY A 183 7.60 9.86 -17.09
C GLY A 183 8.73 10.27 -18.04
N TYR A 184 9.99 10.14 -17.61
CA TYR A 184 11.18 10.27 -18.45
C TYR A 184 11.75 8.91 -18.90
N GLY A 185 11.03 7.81 -18.64
CA GLY A 185 11.41 6.48 -19.09
C GLY A 185 12.38 5.75 -18.18
N ALA A 186 12.62 6.23 -16.94
CA ALA A 186 13.34 5.46 -15.94
C ALA A 186 12.50 4.29 -15.45
N TYR A 187 13.15 3.17 -15.12
CA TYR A 187 12.52 2.00 -14.54
C TYR A 187 13.43 1.44 -13.44
N ILE A 188 12.88 0.65 -12.52
CA ILE A 188 13.72 0.01 -11.49
C ILE A 188 14.37 -1.23 -12.08
N PHE A 189 13.57 -2.24 -12.36
CA PHE A 189 13.98 -3.47 -13.03
C PHE A 189 13.00 -3.77 -14.16
N ARG A 190 13.47 -4.41 -15.23
CA ARG A 190 12.58 -4.93 -16.28
C ARG A 190 11.98 -6.25 -15.83
N THR A 191 10.83 -6.57 -16.39
CA THR A 191 10.21 -7.89 -16.29
C THR A 191 10.54 -8.63 -17.57
N ASP A 192 11.04 -9.86 -17.46
CA ASP A 192 11.29 -10.75 -18.57
C ASP A 192 9.98 -11.30 -19.15
N ASN A 193 10.03 -11.99 -20.31
CA ASN A 193 8.84 -12.46 -21.03
C ASN A 193 8.01 -13.49 -20.25
N ASP A 194 8.60 -14.15 -19.25
CA ASP A 194 7.93 -15.11 -18.36
C ASP A 194 7.30 -14.44 -17.11
N GLY A 195 7.41 -13.12 -17.00
CA GLY A 195 6.88 -12.35 -15.86
C GLY A 195 7.86 -12.20 -14.70
N THR A 196 9.06 -12.78 -14.77
CA THR A 196 10.08 -12.65 -13.71
C THR A 196 10.77 -11.29 -13.75
N ILE A 197 11.15 -10.77 -12.57
CA ILE A 197 11.87 -9.52 -12.46
C ILE A 197 13.36 -9.76 -12.72
N ASN A 198 13.89 -9.08 -13.73
CA ASN A 198 15.31 -9.18 -14.13
C ASN A 198 16.15 -8.21 -13.31
N LEU A 199 16.76 -8.71 -12.24
CA LEU A 199 17.62 -7.94 -11.34
C LEU A 199 18.88 -7.37 -11.99
N ASN A 200 19.27 -7.87 -13.19
CA ASN A 200 20.40 -7.36 -13.95
C ASN A 200 19.98 -6.21 -14.90
N SER A 201 18.70 -5.94 -15.04
CA SER A 201 18.19 -4.87 -15.90
C SER A 201 17.77 -3.66 -15.06
N TYR A 202 18.76 -2.88 -14.65
CA TYR A 202 18.58 -1.66 -13.86
C TYR A 202 18.47 -0.43 -14.76
N GLY A 203 17.51 0.48 -14.49
CA GLY A 203 17.22 1.64 -15.33
C GLY A 203 17.02 2.95 -14.58
N LEU A 204 17.55 3.06 -13.36
CA LEU A 204 17.47 4.32 -12.58
C LEU A 204 18.67 5.27 -12.82
N ASP A 205 19.62 4.91 -13.67
CA ASP A 205 20.76 5.72 -14.10
C ASP A 205 20.76 6.04 -15.62
N THR A 206 19.65 5.80 -16.30
CA THR A 206 19.47 6.11 -17.72
C THR A 206 19.48 7.63 -17.96
N ASP A 207 19.72 8.04 -19.21
CA ASP A 207 19.64 9.46 -19.61
C ASP A 207 18.30 10.09 -19.20
N GLY A 208 17.18 9.35 -19.32
CA GLY A 208 15.87 9.79 -18.86
C GLY A 208 15.81 10.02 -17.35
N ALA A 209 16.42 9.13 -16.56
CA ALA A 209 16.53 9.34 -15.12
C ALA A 209 17.33 10.62 -14.78
N VAL A 210 18.45 10.82 -15.45
CA VAL A 210 19.28 12.05 -15.31
C VAL A 210 18.46 13.30 -15.66
N GLU A 211 17.78 13.32 -16.80
CA GLU A 211 16.96 14.45 -17.24
C GLU A 211 15.81 14.75 -16.25
N SER A 212 15.14 13.73 -15.74
CA SER A 212 14.09 13.90 -14.74
C SER A 212 14.61 14.57 -13.46
N LEU A 213 15.76 14.15 -12.98
CA LEU A 213 16.38 14.73 -11.77
C LEU A 213 17.00 16.12 -12.01
N LYS A 214 17.30 16.49 -13.27
CA LYS A 214 17.60 17.88 -13.61
C LYS A 214 16.38 18.80 -13.41
N VAL A 215 15.16 18.30 -13.73
CA VAL A 215 13.91 19.04 -13.44
C VAL A 215 13.76 19.23 -11.93
N LEU A 216 13.92 18.16 -11.14
CA LEU A 216 13.85 18.25 -9.68
C LEU A 216 14.86 19.23 -9.10
N ARG A 217 16.11 19.18 -9.56
CA ARG A 217 17.18 20.12 -9.14
C ARG A 217 16.85 21.56 -9.52
N LYS A 218 16.26 21.79 -10.70
CA LYS A 218 15.82 23.13 -11.11
C LYS A 218 14.70 23.64 -10.19
N MET A 219 13.78 22.78 -9.79
CA MET A 219 12.74 23.12 -8.80
C MET A 219 13.37 23.44 -7.43
N SER A 220 14.33 22.64 -6.96
CA SER A 220 15.04 22.88 -5.70
C SER A 220 15.76 24.23 -5.72
N LYS A 221 16.54 24.53 -6.77
CA LYS A 221 17.22 25.83 -6.93
C LYS A 221 16.26 27.03 -7.00
N ALA A 222 15.01 26.80 -7.38
CA ALA A 222 13.97 27.82 -7.39
C ALA A 222 13.19 27.91 -6.06
N ASP A 223 13.67 27.23 -5.01
CA ASP A 223 13.04 27.13 -3.68
C ASP A 223 11.59 26.59 -3.73
N LEU A 224 11.37 25.56 -4.57
CA LEU A 224 10.08 24.89 -4.75
C LEU A 224 10.07 23.45 -4.22
N VAL A 225 11.20 22.92 -3.77
CA VAL A 225 11.33 21.73 -2.92
C VAL A 225 11.57 22.24 -1.51
N TYR A 226 10.62 21.94 -0.62
CA TYR A 226 10.57 22.62 0.67
C TYR A 226 11.12 21.72 1.80
N ASP A 227 12.19 22.15 2.44
CA ASP A 227 12.84 21.44 3.55
C ASP A 227 11.89 21.18 4.74
N CYS A 228 10.85 22.00 4.89
CA CYS A 228 9.85 21.76 5.95
C CYS A 228 9.04 20.48 5.73
N LEU A 229 9.13 19.82 4.58
CA LEU A 229 8.52 18.52 4.30
C LEU A 229 9.50 17.36 4.48
N SER A 230 10.75 17.63 4.84
CA SER A 230 11.78 16.61 5.04
C SER A 230 11.50 15.76 6.28
N GLY A 231 12.03 14.54 6.27
CA GLY A 231 11.95 13.62 7.40
C GLY A 231 10.57 13.01 7.65
N VAL A 232 10.43 12.37 8.80
CA VAL A 232 9.24 11.58 9.17
C VAL A 232 7.97 12.41 9.32
N ASP A 233 8.08 13.65 9.78
CA ASP A 233 6.93 14.55 10.00
C ASP A 233 6.46 15.30 8.73
N GLY A 234 7.12 15.08 7.60
CA GLY A 234 6.84 15.82 6.38
C GLY A 234 5.41 15.65 5.85
N TYR A 235 4.80 14.48 6.00
CA TYR A 235 3.40 14.27 5.66
C TYR A 235 2.45 15.04 6.58
N ASN A 236 2.70 15.06 7.89
CA ASN A 236 1.92 15.85 8.84
C ASN A 236 2.04 17.34 8.52
N ARG A 237 3.24 17.80 8.18
CA ARG A 237 3.45 19.19 7.77
C ARG A 237 2.76 19.53 6.46
N MET A 238 2.77 18.64 5.49
CA MET A 238 2.04 18.82 4.22
C MET A 238 0.53 18.89 4.47
N TYR A 239 -0.01 18.02 5.34
CA TYR A 239 -1.39 18.07 5.78
C TYR A 239 -1.74 19.42 6.44
N GLU A 240 -0.95 19.92 7.39
CA GLU A 240 -1.15 21.22 8.05
C GLU A 240 -1.16 22.38 7.05
N LEU A 241 -0.25 22.39 6.08
CA LEU A 241 -0.16 23.45 5.08
C LEU A 241 -1.36 23.43 4.12
N PHE A 242 -1.84 22.24 3.76
CA PHE A 242 -2.99 22.10 2.89
C PHE A 242 -4.29 22.43 3.62
N SER A 243 -4.50 21.93 4.85
CA SER A 243 -5.68 22.19 5.66
C SER A 243 -5.81 23.66 6.08
N SER A 244 -4.68 24.34 6.34
CA SER A 244 -4.65 25.78 6.66
C SER A 244 -4.73 26.70 5.43
N LYS A 245 -4.99 26.17 4.23
CA LYS A 245 -5.08 26.91 2.95
C LYS A 245 -3.78 27.67 2.60
N LYS A 246 -2.63 27.24 3.15
CA LYS A 246 -1.30 27.73 2.77
C LYS A 246 -0.77 27.04 1.52
N ALA A 247 -1.08 25.76 1.32
CA ALA A 247 -0.82 25.05 0.07
C ALA A 247 -2.08 25.02 -0.80
N ILE A 248 -1.92 25.22 -2.11
CA ILE A 248 -3.03 25.19 -3.07
C ILE A 248 -3.23 23.78 -3.59
N ALA A 249 -2.15 23.06 -3.86
CA ALA A 249 -2.19 21.68 -4.33
C ALA A 249 -1.12 20.84 -3.63
N VAL A 250 -1.41 19.53 -3.51
CA VAL A 250 -0.49 18.56 -2.95
C VAL A 250 -0.54 17.27 -3.77
N ILE A 251 0.63 16.64 -4.01
CA ILE A 251 0.71 15.26 -4.50
C ILE A 251 0.71 14.34 -3.30
N ASN A 252 -0.28 13.46 -3.23
CA ASN A 252 -0.44 12.46 -2.16
C ASN A 252 -1.23 11.26 -2.72
N GLY A 253 -1.50 10.27 -1.90
CA GLY A 253 -2.34 9.15 -2.31
C GLY A 253 -3.74 9.17 -1.67
N PRO A 254 -4.61 8.22 -2.06
CA PRO A 254 -5.99 8.11 -1.54
C PRO A 254 -6.05 7.97 -0.02
N TRP A 255 -4.99 7.50 0.63
CA TRP A 255 -4.88 7.37 2.08
C TRP A 255 -5.06 8.70 2.84
N ALA A 256 -4.84 9.85 2.18
CA ALA A 256 -5.00 11.18 2.77
C ALA A 256 -6.43 11.71 2.73
N ILE A 257 -7.33 11.09 1.96
CA ILE A 257 -8.69 11.60 1.71
C ILE A 257 -9.47 11.74 3.02
N GLU A 258 -9.43 10.72 3.86
CA GLU A 258 -10.18 10.70 5.11
C GLU A 258 -9.76 11.85 6.05
N ASP A 259 -8.46 12.11 6.15
CA ASP A 259 -7.93 13.20 6.97
C ASP A 259 -8.32 14.56 6.40
N TYR A 260 -8.30 14.72 5.09
CA TYR A 260 -8.74 15.97 4.44
C TYR A 260 -10.25 16.21 4.61
N LEU A 261 -11.06 15.15 4.55
CA LEU A 261 -12.50 15.21 4.83
C LEU A 261 -12.77 15.59 6.28
N LYS A 262 -12.09 14.94 7.23
CA LYS A 262 -12.19 15.26 8.68
C LYS A 262 -11.77 16.70 8.98
N ALA A 263 -10.81 17.25 8.26
CA ALA A 263 -10.40 18.65 8.38
C ALA A 263 -11.37 19.65 7.71
N GLY A 264 -12.41 19.17 7.04
CA GLY A 264 -13.37 20.02 6.33
C GLY A 264 -12.78 20.76 5.13
N ILE A 265 -11.75 20.21 4.49
CA ILE A 265 -11.13 20.83 3.32
C ILE A 265 -12.04 20.64 2.10
N ASN A 266 -12.36 21.74 1.43
CA ASN A 266 -13.04 21.69 0.14
C ASN A 266 -12.02 21.43 -0.96
N PHE A 267 -11.72 20.14 -1.20
CA PHE A 267 -10.72 19.75 -2.19
C PHE A 267 -11.35 19.09 -3.41
N GLY A 268 -10.61 19.10 -4.52
CA GLY A 268 -10.79 18.25 -5.68
C GLY A 268 -9.58 17.36 -5.87
N ILE A 269 -9.78 16.32 -6.66
CA ILE A 269 -8.72 15.39 -7.05
C ILE A 269 -8.60 15.35 -8.56
N THR A 270 -7.40 15.06 -9.06
CA THR A 270 -7.13 14.86 -10.47
C THR A 270 -5.88 14.00 -10.65
N THR A 271 -5.60 13.59 -11.88
CA THR A 271 -4.34 12.91 -12.22
C THR A 271 -3.14 13.81 -11.96
N LEU A 272 -1.96 13.20 -11.87
CA LEU A 272 -0.69 13.93 -11.81
C LEU A 272 -0.48 14.77 -13.09
N PRO A 273 0.26 15.90 -13.01
CA PRO A 273 0.44 16.78 -14.15
C PRO A 273 1.29 16.15 -15.27
N THR A 274 1.12 16.65 -16.49
CA THR A 274 2.01 16.35 -17.59
C THR A 274 3.39 16.99 -17.36
N LEU A 275 4.44 16.25 -17.70
CA LEU A 275 5.82 16.68 -17.54
C LEU A 275 6.31 17.57 -18.69
N PRO A 276 7.43 18.30 -18.52
CA PRO A 276 8.03 19.15 -19.56
C PRO A 276 8.32 18.43 -20.88
N ASN A 277 8.54 17.12 -20.88
CA ASN A 277 8.73 16.31 -22.07
C ASN A 277 7.44 15.88 -22.77
N GLY A 278 6.27 16.31 -22.27
CA GLY A 278 4.95 15.97 -22.79
C GLY A 278 4.39 14.64 -22.31
N ASN A 279 5.12 13.86 -21.53
CA ASN A 279 4.65 12.60 -20.99
C ASN A 279 3.85 12.79 -19.69
N PRO A 280 2.90 11.91 -19.37
CA PRO A 280 2.22 11.91 -18.08
C PRO A 280 3.20 11.60 -16.93
N MET A 281 3.06 12.33 -15.82
CA MET A 281 3.72 11.98 -14.58
C MET A 281 2.97 10.81 -13.94
N ALA A 282 3.65 9.70 -13.65
CA ALA A 282 3.02 8.50 -13.13
C ALA A 282 3.95 7.70 -12.21
N GLY A 283 3.51 7.46 -11.00
CA GLY A 283 4.24 6.72 -9.98
C GLY A 283 3.96 5.23 -10.01
N PHE A 284 4.10 4.62 -8.86
CA PHE A 284 3.77 3.23 -8.66
C PHE A 284 2.26 3.00 -8.54
N LEU A 285 1.81 1.86 -9.04
CA LEU A 285 0.58 1.25 -8.62
C LEU A 285 0.92 0.29 -7.47
N GLY A 286 0.53 0.68 -6.25
CA GLY A 286 0.71 -0.13 -5.05
C GLY A 286 -0.51 -0.99 -4.79
N THR A 287 -0.29 -2.17 -4.21
CA THR A 287 -1.35 -3.03 -3.68
C THR A 287 -1.09 -3.24 -2.18
N LYS A 288 -2.13 -3.13 -1.38
CA LYS A 288 -2.12 -3.64 0.01
C LYS A 288 -2.99 -4.87 0.06
N GLY A 289 -2.58 -5.87 0.81
CA GLY A 289 -3.32 -7.11 0.92
C GLY A 289 -3.27 -7.71 2.30
N TYR A 290 -4.14 -8.68 2.53
CA TYR A 290 -4.16 -9.49 3.74
C TYR A 290 -3.39 -10.78 3.49
N SER A 291 -2.44 -11.09 4.36
CA SER A 291 -1.66 -12.33 4.33
C SER A 291 -1.91 -13.15 5.60
N ILE A 292 -1.85 -14.47 5.48
CA ILE A 292 -2.02 -15.39 6.62
C ILE A 292 -0.67 -15.68 7.23
N SER A 293 -0.57 -15.52 8.55
CA SER A 293 0.62 -15.84 9.32
C SER A 293 0.98 -17.33 9.17
N LYS A 294 2.27 -17.63 9.00
CA LYS A 294 2.76 -19.02 9.03
C LYS A 294 2.41 -19.73 10.33
N TRP A 295 2.36 -19.01 11.43
CA TRP A 295 2.09 -19.55 12.79
C TRP A 295 0.61 -19.62 13.13
N SER A 296 -0.28 -19.17 12.23
CA SER A 296 -1.73 -19.37 12.45
C SER A 296 -2.07 -20.84 12.58
N THR A 297 -2.82 -21.17 13.60
CA THR A 297 -3.44 -22.50 13.82
C THR A 297 -4.83 -22.60 13.22
N HIS A 298 -5.38 -21.48 12.72
CA HIS A 298 -6.73 -21.33 12.16
C HIS A 298 -6.71 -20.93 10.68
N LYS A 299 -5.84 -21.57 9.87
CA LYS A 299 -5.60 -21.13 8.47
C LYS A 299 -6.84 -21.21 7.59
N ASP A 300 -7.65 -22.27 7.75
CA ASP A 300 -8.87 -22.45 6.97
C ASP A 300 -9.89 -21.36 7.32
N LEU A 301 -10.09 -21.08 8.61
CA LEU A 301 -10.96 -19.99 9.07
C LEU A 301 -10.43 -18.62 8.62
N ALA A 302 -9.09 -18.43 8.57
CA ALA A 302 -8.47 -17.23 8.06
C ALA A 302 -8.72 -17.07 6.55
N GLU A 303 -8.63 -18.14 5.74
CA GLU A 303 -8.98 -18.09 4.32
C GLU A 303 -10.45 -17.73 4.10
N ASP A 304 -11.37 -18.32 4.86
CA ASP A 304 -12.80 -18.00 4.83
C ASP A 304 -13.05 -16.54 5.23
N PHE A 305 -12.36 -16.05 6.26
CA PHE A 305 -12.43 -14.64 6.65
C PHE A 305 -11.95 -13.71 5.53
N LEU A 306 -10.82 -14.00 4.89
CA LEU A 306 -10.29 -13.19 3.81
C LEU A 306 -11.19 -13.20 2.57
N ARG A 307 -11.79 -14.35 2.25
CA ARG A 307 -12.81 -14.44 1.20
C ARG A 307 -14.00 -13.55 1.53
N PHE A 308 -14.56 -13.71 2.75
CA PHE A 308 -15.76 -13.01 3.19
C PHE A 308 -15.59 -11.48 3.21
N ILE A 309 -14.50 -10.96 3.78
CA ILE A 309 -14.30 -9.50 3.86
C ILE A 309 -13.99 -8.85 2.50
N ASN A 310 -13.66 -9.63 1.48
CA ASN A 310 -13.44 -9.17 0.11
C ASN A 310 -14.59 -9.49 -0.86
N GLU A 311 -15.67 -10.11 -0.39
CA GLU A 311 -16.91 -10.21 -1.19
C GLU A 311 -17.40 -8.82 -1.60
N HIS A 312 -18.14 -8.75 -2.71
CA HIS A 312 -18.65 -7.51 -3.28
C HIS A 312 -19.26 -6.57 -2.23
N LYS A 313 -20.21 -7.07 -1.41
CA LYS A 313 -20.91 -6.28 -0.37
C LYS A 313 -19.92 -5.64 0.61
N ASN A 314 -19.01 -6.43 1.15
CA ASN A 314 -18.09 -6.03 2.22
C ASN A 314 -16.98 -5.12 1.67
N ALA A 315 -16.44 -5.41 0.49
CA ALA A 315 -15.46 -4.59 -0.18
C ALA A 315 -16.03 -3.22 -0.61
N LEU A 316 -17.29 -3.18 -1.09
CA LEU A 316 -18.00 -1.95 -1.42
C LEU A 316 -18.26 -1.10 -0.17
N LEU A 317 -18.69 -1.72 0.95
CA LEU A 317 -18.89 -1.02 2.21
C LEU A 317 -17.56 -0.42 2.71
N ARG A 318 -16.50 -1.21 2.74
CA ARG A 318 -15.16 -0.75 3.09
C ARG A 318 -14.70 0.45 2.24
N TYR A 319 -14.95 0.41 0.93
CA TYR A 319 -14.68 1.55 0.05
C TYR A 319 -15.46 2.80 0.45
N LYS A 320 -16.76 2.68 0.68
CA LYS A 320 -17.63 3.82 1.06
C LYS A 320 -17.20 4.46 2.39
N GLU A 321 -16.71 3.65 3.33
CA GLU A 321 -16.27 4.12 4.65
C GLU A 321 -14.84 4.68 4.64
N SER A 322 -13.93 4.06 3.89
CA SER A 322 -12.48 4.36 3.97
C SER A 322 -11.91 5.08 2.74
N ARG A 323 -12.65 5.11 1.63
CA ARG A 323 -12.16 5.56 0.32
C ARG A 323 -10.91 4.78 -0.17
N GLN A 324 -10.69 3.58 0.36
CA GLN A 324 -9.66 2.65 -0.11
C GLN A 324 -10.19 1.88 -1.32
N VAL A 325 -9.62 2.12 -2.50
CA VAL A 325 -10.11 1.56 -3.77
C VAL A 325 -9.86 0.06 -3.81
N PRO A 326 -10.90 -0.79 -3.79
CA PRO A 326 -10.70 -2.24 -3.81
C PRO A 326 -10.35 -2.70 -5.23
N PRO A 327 -9.48 -3.71 -5.38
CA PRO A 327 -9.15 -4.28 -6.68
C PRO A 327 -10.20 -5.29 -7.19
N VAL A 328 -11.32 -5.47 -6.50
CA VAL A 328 -12.39 -6.41 -6.85
C VAL A 328 -13.19 -5.85 -8.04
N ILE A 329 -13.16 -6.54 -9.17
CA ILE A 329 -13.72 -6.07 -10.45
C ILE A 329 -15.21 -5.76 -10.33
N SER A 330 -15.99 -6.62 -9.67
CA SER A 330 -17.42 -6.41 -9.49
C SER A 330 -17.75 -5.14 -8.70
N VAL A 331 -16.89 -4.75 -7.74
CA VAL A 331 -17.05 -3.50 -6.98
C VAL A 331 -16.74 -2.29 -7.85
N LEU A 332 -15.65 -2.34 -8.62
CA LEU A 332 -15.29 -1.24 -9.54
C LEU A 332 -16.36 -1.00 -10.62
N GLN A 333 -17.13 -2.03 -10.94
CA GLN A 333 -18.25 -1.98 -11.90
C GLN A 333 -19.61 -1.71 -11.23
N ASP A 334 -19.66 -1.51 -9.92
CA ASP A 334 -20.91 -1.25 -9.21
C ASP A 334 -21.56 0.06 -9.70
N PRO A 335 -22.85 0.03 -10.09
CA PRO A 335 -23.56 1.21 -10.59
C PRO A 335 -23.55 2.41 -9.63
N SER A 336 -23.46 2.17 -8.30
CA SER A 336 -23.37 3.25 -7.30
C SER A 336 -22.03 4.01 -7.35
N LEU A 337 -21.01 3.47 -8.03
CA LEU A 337 -19.69 4.06 -8.21
C LEU A 337 -19.44 4.64 -9.60
N ALA A 338 -20.41 4.56 -10.51
CA ALA A 338 -20.25 4.98 -11.93
C ALA A 338 -19.76 6.44 -12.08
N ASN A 339 -20.17 7.32 -11.16
CA ASN A 339 -19.77 8.74 -11.14
C ASN A 339 -18.83 9.08 -9.98
N ASP A 340 -18.20 8.09 -9.37
CA ASP A 340 -17.27 8.33 -8.26
C ASP A 340 -15.95 8.92 -8.79
N GLU A 341 -15.67 10.17 -8.42
CA GLU A 341 -14.50 10.92 -8.89
C GLU A 341 -13.18 10.20 -8.57
N LEU A 342 -13.08 9.56 -7.39
CA LEU A 342 -11.87 8.86 -6.99
C LEU A 342 -11.61 7.61 -7.85
N ILE A 343 -12.64 6.82 -8.09
CA ILE A 343 -12.54 5.63 -8.95
C ILE A 343 -12.08 6.04 -10.36
N GLN A 344 -12.66 7.11 -10.92
CA GLN A 344 -12.29 7.61 -12.24
C GLN A 344 -10.85 8.12 -12.30
N VAL A 345 -10.44 8.92 -11.31
CA VAL A 345 -9.07 9.47 -11.24
C VAL A 345 -8.04 8.36 -11.05
N ILE A 346 -8.29 7.39 -10.16
CA ILE A 346 -7.40 6.24 -9.96
C ILE A 346 -7.31 5.40 -11.24
N ALA A 347 -8.43 5.14 -11.90
CA ALA A 347 -8.44 4.40 -13.16
C ALA A 347 -7.59 5.11 -14.24
N GLN A 348 -7.78 6.42 -14.43
CA GLN A 348 -7.01 7.21 -15.39
C GLN A 348 -5.52 7.25 -15.04
N GLN A 349 -5.16 7.49 -13.78
CA GLN A 349 -3.77 7.55 -13.34
C GLN A 349 -3.06 6.20 -13.47
N SER A 350 -3.79 5.10 -13.20
CA SER A 350 -3.25 3.74 -13.25
C SER A 350 -2.86 3.27 -14.66
N VAL A 351 -3.40 3.90 -15.72
CA VAL A 351 -3.00 3.59 -17.12
C VAL A 351 -1.51 3.78 -17.36
N HIS A 352 -0.91 4.75 -16.67
CA HIS A 352 0.50 5.12 -16.82
C HIS A 352 1.37 4.68 -15.62
N ALA A 353 0.74 4.25 -14.52
CA ALA A 353 1.44 3.78 -13.35
C ALA A 353 2.11 2.42 -13.62
N VAL A 354 3.22 2.16 -12.95
CA VAL A 354 3.92 0.89 -13.03
C VAL A 354 3.73 0.09 -11.74
N ASN A 355 3.61 -1.22 -11.85
CA ASN A 355 3.56 -2.06 -10.67
C ASN A 355 4.82 -1.87 -9.83
N MET A 356 4.63 -1.65 -8.54
CA MET A 356 5.73 -1.61 -7.60
C MET A 356 6.36 -3.01 -7.52
N PRO A 357 7.68 -3.17 -7.76
CA PRO A 357 8.31 -4.48 -7.67
C PRO A 357 8.14 -5.08 -6.27
N SER A 358 7.53 -6.26 -6.21
CA SER A 358 7.22 -6.96 -4.95
C SER A 358 8.34 -7.93 -4.59
N ILE A 359 9.59 -7.45 -4.53
CA ILE A 359 10.78 -8.25 -4.24
C ILE A 359 11.53 -7.68 -3.02
N PRO A 360 12.23 -8.54 -2.26
CA PRO A 360 12.94 -8.12 -1.05
C PRO A 360 14.02 -7.04 -1.32
N GLU A 361 14.61 -7.04 -2.51
CA GLU A 361 15.62 -6.08 -2.95
C GLU A 361 15.10 -4.64 -2.94
N MET A 362 13.78 -4.43 -3.07
CA MET A 362 13.18 -3.10 -3.01
C MET A 362 13.46 -2.38 -1.70
N SER A 363 13.56 -3.09 -0.58
CA SER A 363 13.90 -2.49 0.73
C SER A 363 15.24 -1.74 0.68
N TYR A 364 16.19 -2.26 -0.09
CA TYR A 364 17.49 -1.62 -0.29
C TYR A 364 17.43 -0.50 -1.34
N VAL A 365 16.70 -0.72 -2.44
CA VAL A 365 16.46 0.29 -3.49
C VAL A 365 15.86 1.56 -2.89
N TRP A 366 14.85 1.45 -2.02
CA TRP A 366 14.26 2.60 -1.32
C TRP A 366 15.33 3.41 -0.60
N SER A 367 16.12 2.75 0.26
CA SER A 367 17.14 3.42 1.08
C SER A 367 18.24 4.11 0.26
N VAL A 368 18.70 3.46 -0.80
CA VAL A 368 19.76 4.00 -1.67
C VAL A 368 19.24 5.18 -2.49
N MET A 369 18.04 5.04 -3.07
CA MET A 369 17.47 6.07 -3.92
C MET A 369 17.01 7.30 -3.14
N ASP A 370 16.48 7.14 -1.92
CA ASP A 370 16.19 8.29 -1.04
C ASP A 370 17.47 9.11 -0.76
N LYS A 371 18.58 8.45 -0.48
CA LYS A 371 19.89 9.11 -0.29
C LYS A 371 20.38 9.79 -1.58
N ALA A 372 20.20 9.15 -2.74
CA ALA A 372 20.59 9.71 -4.02
C ALA A 372 19.77 10.98 -4.34
N ILE A 373 18.46 10.94 -4.15
CA ILE A 373 17.55 12.08 -4.34
C ILE A 373 17.91 13.21 -3.39
N TRP A 374 18.19 12.92 -2.12
CA TRP A 374 18.65 13.92 -1.17
C TRP A 374 19.94 14.62 -1.66
N LYS A 375 20.92 13.87 -2.18
CA LYS A 375 22.16 14.44 -2.78
C LYS A 375 21.83 15.31 -4.01
N VAL A 376 20.87 14.91 -4.84
CA VAL A 376 20.43 15.69 -6.01
C VAL A 376 19.89 17.05 -5.57
N ILE A 377 19.11 17.09 -4.51
CA ILE A 377 18.46 18.30 -4.00
C ILE A 377 19.49 19.20 -3.29
N HIS A 378 20.38 18.65 -2.46
CA HIS A 378 21.19 19.43 -1.50
C HIS A 378 22.68 19.49 -1.81
N ALA A 379 23.28 18.47 -2.45
CA ALA A 379 24.74 18.38 -2.51
C ALA A 379 25.39 19.05 -3.72
N GLY A 380 24.62 19.41 -4.76
CA GLY A 380 25.14 20.06 -5.97
C GLY A 380 26.07 19.22 -6.84
N LEU A 381 26.26 17.92 -6.54
CA LEU A 381 27.10 16.98 -7.28
C LEU A 381 26.51 16.67 -8.67
N PRO A 382 27.30 16.21 -9.66
CA PRO A 382 26.79 15.74 -10.95
C PRO A 382 25.75 14.63 -10.75
N ILE A 383 24.61 14.71 -11.43
CA ILE A 383 23.48 13.79 -11.22
C ILE A 383 23.82 12.38 -11.71
N ASP A 384 24.51 12.31 -12.86
CA ASP A 384 25.01 11.07 -13.45
C ASP A 384 25.90 10.30 -12.47
N HIS A 385 26.84 10.97 -11.81
CA HIS A 385 27.68 10.35 -10.78
C HIS A 385 26.88 9.87 -9.56
N ILE A 386 25.90 10.68 -9.11
CA ILE A 386 25.03 10.27 -7.99
C ILE A 386 24.27 8.99 -8.33
N LEU A 387 23.71 8.90 -9.54
CA LEU A 387 22.93 7.72 -9.98
C LEU A 387 23.83 6.52 -10.29
N GLU A 388 25.02 6.73 -10.83
CA GLU A 388 26.01 5.66 -11.03
C GLU A 388 26.46 5.05 -9.70
N ASP A 389 26.71 5.87 -8.68
CA ASP A 389 27.04 5.38 -7.34
C ASP A 389 25.86 4.60 -6.74
N ALA A 390 24.62 5.11 -6.87
CA ALA A 390 23.43 4.41 -6.41
C ALA A 390 23.25 3.05 -7.11
N ARG A 391 23.51 2.99 -8.42
CA ARG A 391 23.48 1.73 -9.19
C ARG A 391 24.48 0.72 -8.64
N LYS A 392 25.75 1.14 -8.46
CA LYS A 392 26.82 0.28 -7.92
C LYS A 392 26.47 -0.28 -6.54
N ASP A 393 25.90 0.56 -5.68
CA ASP A 393 25.47 0.14 -4.34
C ASP A 393 24.36 -0.92 -4.41
N ILE A 394 23.34 -0.73 -5.27
CA ILE A 394 22.23 -1.67 -5.46
C ILE A 394 22.74 -2.98 -6.07
N GLU A 395 23.56 -2.93 -7.14
CA GLU A 395 24.13 -4.11 -7.77
C GLU A 395 24.99 -4.93 -6.80
N SER A 396 25.83 -4.25 -5.99
CA SER A 396 26.65 -4.90 -4.98
C SER A 396 25.81 -5.65 -3.93
N TYR A 397 24.72 -5.02 -3.49
CA TYR A 397 23.79 -5.68 -2.56
C TYR A 397 23.13 -6.91 -3.17
N ILE A 398 22.61 -6.80 -4.41
CA ILE A 398 21.98 -7.91 -5.13
C ILE A 398 22.96 -9.08 -5.31
N GLN A 399 24.19 -8.80 -5.74
CA GLN A 399 25.22 -9.83 -5.93
C GLN A 399 25.61 -10.53 -4.62
N THR A 400 25.65 -9.78 -3.51
CA THR A 400 25.95 -10.34 -2.19
C THR A 400 24.80 -11.25 -1.73
N ARG A 401 23.56 -10.85 -1.96
CA ARG A 401 22.39 -11.64 -1.60
C ARG A 401 22.29 -12.95 -2.41
N ILE A 402 22.50 -12.88 -3.74
CA ILE A 402 22.48 -14.07 -4.61
C ILE A 402 23.55 -15.09 -4.19
N LYS A 403 24.71 -14.65 -3.68
CA LYS A 403 25.76 -15.56 -3.21
C LYS A 403 25.46 -16.23 -1.87
N ASN A 404 24.59 -15.63 -1.08
CA ASN A 404 24.28 -16.10 0.28
C ASN A 404 22.97 -16.92 0.36
N ASN A 405 22.19 -16.95 -0.71
CA ASN A 405 21.03 -17.83 -0.95
C ASN A 405 21.40 -19.02 -1.81
#